data_640f5de082480e12cbb29583d40932f2
#
_entry.id   640f5de082480e12cbb29583d40932f2
#
_cell.length_a   1.000
_cell.length_b   1.000
_cell.length_c   1.000
_cell.angle_alpha   90.00
_cell.angle_beta   90.00
_cell.angle_gamma   90.00
#
_symmetry.space_group_name_H-M   'P 1'
#
loop_
_entity.id
_entity.type
_entity.pdbx_description
1 polymer ?
#
loop_
_entity_poly.entity_id
_entity_poly.type
_entity_poly.pdbx_seq_one_letter_code
_entity_poly.pdbx_strand_id
1 'polypeptide(L)'
;MQVIVDGRTIRTLRPGEVTPEGVKLREINGASAVFEIGGRAIALSLGQSTVAETLLYADPRGHFVTQARFNGVPLMAVIDTGASYVGLNAEHAQRLGIDFRRGQRVVERTANGQIISYLVILGSVQVGEVALANVAATIQEGGSDQLPLVLIGMSFLKQVEMRRSGNTMTLSRPHLQ
;
A
#
# COMPACT_ATOMS: atom_id res chain seq x y z
N MET A 1 -9.37 -22.62 -18.76
CA MET A 1 -9.70 -21.43 -17.94
C MET A 1 -8.85 -20.27 -18.39
N GLN A 2 -9.39 -19.05 -18.41
CA GLN A 2 -8.59 -17.85 -18.63
C GLN A 2 -8.19 -17.23 -17.29
N VAL A 3 -6.94 -16.84 -17.18
CA VAL A 3 -6.37 -16.16 -16.02
C VAL A 3 -5.60 -14.93 -16.47
N ILE A 4 -5.58 -13.91 -15.64
CA ILE A 4 -4.73 -12.73 -15.84
C ILE A 4 -3.51 -12.92 -14.96
N VAL A 5 -2.33 -13.00 -15.55
CA VAL A 5 -1.05 -13.11 -14.84
C VAL A 5 -0.40 -11.73 -14.83
N ASP A 6 0.17 -11.32 -13.68
CA ASP A 6 0.82 -10.01 -13.45
C ASP A 6 -0.08 -8.81 -13.80
N GLY A 7 -1.41 -8.97 -13.63
CA GLY A 7 -2.39 -7.91 -13.91
C GLY A 7 -2.48 -7.46 -15.37
N ARG A 8 -1.77 -8.14 -16.31
CA ARG A 8 -1.67 -7.68 -17.72
C ARG A 8 -1.84 -8.81 -18.75
N THR A 9 -1.27 -9.96 -18.48
CA THR A 9 -1.16 -11.03 -19.49
C THR A 9 -2.29 -12.01 -19.33
N ILE A 10 -3.19 -12.11 -20.32
CA ILE A 10 -4.23 -13.11 -20.34
C ILE A 10 -3.60 -14.42 -20.82
N ARG A 11 -3.74 -15.48 -20.02
CA ARG A 11 -3.31 -16.84 -20.34
C ARG A 11 -4.53 -17.78 -20.33
N THR A 12 -4.57 -18.70 -21.26
CA THR A 12 -5.53 -19.81 -21.23
C THR A 12 -4.82 -21.05 -20.75
N LEU A 13 -5.29 -21.62 -19.63
CA LEU A 13 -4.69 -22.79 -19.00
C LEU A 13 -5.68 -23.94 -18.94
N ARG A 14 -5.15 -25.15 -19.10
CA ARG A 14 -5.80 -26.43 -18.76
C ARG A 14 -5.19 -26.99 -17.48
N PRO A 15 -5.91 -27.84 -16.74
CA PRO A 15 -5.32 -28.52 -15.58
C PRO A 15 -4.02 -29.25 -15.96
N GLY A 16 -2.98 -29.02 -15.17
CA GLY A 16 -1.62 -29.52 -15.37
C GLY A 16 -0.68 -28.56 -16.09
N GLU A 17 -1.18 -27.57 -16.83
CA GLU A 17 -0.34 -26.60 -17.55
C GLU A 17 0.29 -25.55 -16.62
N VAL A 18 1.48 -25.07 -17.01
CA VAL A 18 2.27 -24.06 -16.30
C VAL A 18 2.51 -22.88 -17.23
N THR A 19 2.32 -21.66 -16.74
CA THR A 19 2.66 -20.44 -17.48
C THR A 19 4.17 -20.16 -17.44
N PRO A 20 4.71 -19.34 -18.37
CA PRO A 20 6.11 -18.89 -18.31
C PRO A 20 6.47 -18.19 -17.00
N GLU A 21 5.47 -17.58 -16.35
CA GLU A 21 5.59 -16.88 -15.07
C GLU A 21 5.59 -17.84 -13.84
N GLY A 22 5.47 -19.17 -14.08
CA GLY A 22 5.51 -20.19 -13.04
C GLY A 22 4.18 -20.47 -12.34
N VAL A 23 3.06 -20.01 -12.89
CA VAL A 23 1.71 -20.31 -12.39
C VAL A 23 1.22 -21.64 -12.99
N LYS A 24 0.98 -22.65 -12.15
CA LYS A 24 0.43 -23.94 -12.58
C LYS A 24 -1.03 -24.06 -12.20
N LEU A 25 -1.91 -24.38 -13.15
CA LEU A 25 -3.30 -24.75 -12.87
C LEU A 25 -3.36 -26.21 -12.44
N ARG A 26 -3.78 -26.50 -11.20
CA ARG A 26 -3.94 -27.88 -10.71
C ARG A 26 -5.29 -28.48 -11.09
N GLU A 27 -6.37 -27.78 -10.74
CA GLU A 27 -7.73 -28.27 -10.98
C GLU A 27 -8.73 -27.13 -11.13
N ILE A 28 -9.89 -27.43 -11.70
CA ILE A 28 -11.02 -26.51 -11.86
C ILE A 28 -12.22 -27.13 -11.16
N ASN A 29 -12.84 -26.42 -10.22
CA ASN A 29 -13.98 -26.84 -9.42
C ASN A 29 -15.14 -25.85 -9.60
N GLY A 30 -15.91 -25.99 -10.68
CA GLY A 30 -17.01 -25.08 -11.00
C GLY A 30 -16.53 -23.65 -11.23
N ALA A 31 -16.90 -22.72 -10.34
CA ALA A 31 -16.51 -21.31 -10.40
C ALA A 31 -15.16 -21.01 -9.73
N SER A 32 -14.46 -22.02 -9.21
CA SER A 32 -13.16 -21.89 -8.58
C SER A 32 -12.11 -22.77 -9.24
N ALA A 33 -10.84 -22.46 -9.04
CA ALA A 33 -9.71 -23.26 -9.48
C ALA A 33 -8.58 -23.23 -8.47
N VAL A 34 -7.77 -24.28 -8.42
CA VAL A 34 -6.59 -24.36 -7.58
C VAL A 34 -5.35 -24.15 -8.43
N PHE A 35 -4.56 -23.16 -8.06
CA PHE A 35 -3.28 -22.85 -8.68
C PHE A 35 -2.13 -23.21 -7.74
N GLU A 36 -1.00 -23.56 -8.34
CA GLU A 36 0.27 -23.65 -7.63
C GLU A 36 1.15 -22.48 -8.07
N ILE A 37 1.58 -21.66 -7.11
CA ILE A 37 2.42 -20.49 -7.33
C ILE A 37 3.53 -20.51 -6.28
N GLY A 38 4.79 -20.49 -6.71
CA GLY A 38 5.92 -20.55 -5.78
C GLY A 38 5.90 -21.78 -4.86
N GLY A 39 5.37 -22.93 -5.34
CA GLY A 39 5.24 -24.16 -4.55
C GLY A 39 4.07 -24.19 -3.57
N ARG A 40 3.21 -23.15 -3.55
CA ARG A 40 2.01 -23.07 -2.70
C ARG A 40 0.75 -23.31 -3.53
N ALA A 41 -0.19 -24.08 -2.99
CA ALA A 41 -1.51 -24.27 -3.57
C ALA A 41 -2.45 -23.13 -3.10
N ILE A 42 -3.09 -22.45 -4.05
CA ILE A 42 -4.00 -21.33 -3.82
C ILE A 42 -5.29 -21.59 -4.57
N ALA A 43 -6.41 -21.58 -3.85
CA ALA A 43 -7.73 -21.64 -4.45
C ALA A 43 -8.25 -20.22 -4.74
N LEU A 44 -8.68 -19.97 -5.97
CA LEU A 44 -9.28 -18.71 -6.40
C LEU A 44 -10.63 -18.96 -7.04
N SER A 45 -11.63 -18.16 -6.71
CA SER A 45 -12.90 -18.10 -7.41
C SER A 45 -12.83 -17.14 -8.59
N LEU A 46 -13.81 -17.20 -9.50
CA LEU A 46 -13.93 -16.22 -10.58
C LEU A 46 -13.98 -14.80 -10.02
N GLY A 47 -13.14 -13.92 -10.58
CA GLY A 47 -13.00 -12.54 -10.14
C GLY A 47 -12.07 -12.32 -8.93
N GLN A 48 -11.58 -13.37 -8.27
CA GLN A 48 -10.56 -13.25 -7.24
C GLN A 48 -9.15 -13.08 -7.84
N SER A 49 -8.30 -12.35 -7.14
CA SER A 49 -6.90 -12.06 -7.51
C SER A 49 -5.96 -12.40 -6.36
N THR A 50 -4.71 -12.78 -6.70
CA THR A 50 -3.58 -12.84 -5.75
C THR A 50 -2.88 -11.49 -5.61
N VAL A 51 -3.41 -10.43 -6.23
CA VAL A 51 -2.90 -9.07 -6.15
C VAL A 51 -3.85 -8.23 -5.34
N ALA A 52 -3.36 -7.62 -4.26
CA ALA A 52 -4.08 -6.55 -3.60
C ALA A 52 -4.01 -5.31 -4.50
N GLU A 53 -5.16 -4.77 -4.89
CA GLU A 53 -5.24 -3.60 -5.75
C GLU A 53 -6.22 -2.58 -5.19
N THR A 54 -5.83 -1.30 -5.27
CA THR A 54 -6.66 -0.18 -4.84
C THR A 54 -6.65 0.90 -5.90
N LEU A 55 -7.83 1.30 -6.35
CA LEU A 55 -8.05 2.42 -7.27
C LEU A 55 -8.39 3.68 -6.46
N LEU A 56 -7.61 4.72 -6.66
CA LEU A 56 -7.79 6.05 -6.06
C LEU A 56 -8.19 7.06 -7.14
N TYR A 57 -9.01 8.03 -6.74
CA TYR A 57 -9.44 9.14 -7.60
C TYR A 57 -8.84 10.44 -7.08
N ALA A 58 -8.35 11.26 -8.00
CA ALA A 58 -7.86 12.59 -7.68
C ALA A 58 -9.02 13.52 -7.26
N ASP A 59 -8.75 14.39 -6.29
CA ASP A 59 -9.63 15.50 -5.96
C ASP A 59 -9.58 16.58 -7.09
N PRO A 60 -10.41 17.65 -7.04
CA PRO A 60 -10.38 18.72 -8.05
C PRO A 60 -9.04 19.47 -8.19
N ARG A 61 -8.15 19.34 -7.20
CA ARG A 61 -6.80 19.92 -7.22
C ARG A 61 -5.74 18.95 -7.74
N GLY A 62 -6.15 17.70 -8.06
CA GLY A 62 -5.26 16.65 -8.57
C GLY A 62 -4.56 15.85 -7.49
N HIS A 63 -4.94 15.99 -6.20
CA HIS A 63 -4.39 15.20 -5.11
C HIS A 63 -5.17 13.89 -4.92
N PHE A 64 -4.47 12.82 -4.57
CA PHE A 64 -5.08 11.53 -4.23
C PHE A 64 -5.23 11.45 -2.71
N VAL A 65 -6.40 11.90 -2.23
CA VAL A 65 -6.76 11.88 -0.81
C VAL A 65 -7.66 10.68 -0.55
N THR A 66 -7.36 9.91 0.50
CA THR A 66 -8.13 8.70 0.84
C THR A 66 -8.07 8.43 2.33
N GLN A 67 -9.01 7.64 2.83
CA GLN A 67 -8.90 7.07 4.16
C GLN A 67 -7.95 5.87 4.10
N ALA A 68 -6.93 5.88 4.97
CA ALA A 68 -5.99 4.79 5.14
C ALA A 68 -5.96 4.33 6.60
N ARG A 69 -5.47 3.13 6.87
CA ARG A 69 -5.33 2.61 8.24
C ARG A 69 -3.86 2.56 8.63
N PHE A 70 -3.55 3.08 9.81
CA PHE A 70 -2.22 3.08 10.41
C PHE A 70 -2.32 2.34 11.75
N ASN A 71 -1.62 1.23 11.90
CA ASN A 71 -1.78 0.30 13.04
C ASN A 71 -3.27 -0.03 13.30
N GLY A 72 -4.07 -0.20 12.24
CA GLY A 72 -5.51 -0.46 12.33
C GLY A 72 -6.41 0.78 12.53
N VAL A 73 -5.87 1.94 12.91
CA VAL A 73 -6.64 3.18 13.14
C VAL A 73 -6.85 3.93 11.83
N PRO A 74 -8.09 4.28 11.44
CA PRO A 74 -8.37 5.02 10.21
C PRO A 74 -8.02 6.51 10.37
N LEU A 75 -7.24 7.05 9.44
CA LEU A 75 -6.91 8.47 9.30
C LEU A 75 -7.04 8.89 7.84
N MET A 76 -7.33 10.17 7.62
CA MET A 76 -7.26 10.74 6.27
C MET A 76 -5.81 10.94 5.86
N ALA A 77 -5.51 10.56 4.64
CA ALA A 77 -4.15 10.58 4.10
C ALA A 77 -4.13 11.07 2.65
N VAL A 78 -2.99 11.56 2.21
CA VAL A 78 -2.72 11.94 0.82
C VAL A 78 -1.50 11.18 0.32
N ILE A 79 -1.56 10.72 -0.93
CA ILE A 79 -0.40 10.12 -1.61
C ILE A 79 0.58 11.22 -1.96
N ASP A 80 1.80 11.14 -1.42
CA ASP A 80 2.84 12.16 -1.60
C ASP A 80 4.18 11.52 -2.00
N THR A 81 4.49 11.55 -3.30
CA THR A 81 5.76 11.04 -3.83
C THR A 81 6.96 11.93 -3.50
N GLY A 82 6.73 13.16 -3.01
CA GLY A 82 7.77 14.07 -2.54
C GLY A 82 8.22 13.79 -1.10
N ALA A 83 7.41 13.07 -0.32
CA ALA A 83 7.77 12.69 1.05
C ALA A 83 8.60 11.40 1.05
N SER A 84 9.73 11.38 1.78
CA SER A 84 10.58 10.18 1.92
C SER A 84 9.94 9.10 2.80
N TYR A 85 9.18 9.50 3.80
CA TYR A 85 8.55 8.64 4.79
C TYR A 85 7.03 8.86 4.83
N VAL A 86 6.31 7.93 5.45
CA VAL A 86 4.96 8.23 5.92
C VAL A 86 5.06 9.33 6.96
N GLY A 87 4.40 10.47 6.72
CA GLY A 87 4.47 11.65 7.58
C GLY A 87 3.25 11.79 8.47
N LEU A 88 3.46 11.91 9.78
CA LEU A 88 2.42 12.11 10.78
C LEU A 88 2.75 13.35 11.63
N ASN A 89 1.74 13.90 12.31
CA ASN A 89 1.93 14.89 13.36
C ASN A 89 1.74 14.26 14.76
N ALA A 90 1.97 15.04 15.81
CA ALA A 90 1.85 14.57 17.19
C ALA A 90 0.41 14.14 17.56
N GLU A 91 -0.63 14.78 16.99
CA GLU A 91 -2.03 14.40 17.20
C GLU A 91 -2.33 13.03 16.58
N HIS A 92 -1.84 12.80 15.36
CA HIS A 92 -1.93 11.47 14.72
C HIS A 92 -1.26 10.41 15.60
N ALA A 93 -0.05 10.69 16.11
CA ALA A 93 0.67 9.77 16.99
C ALA A 93 -0.11 9.44 18.28
N GLN A 94 -0.73 10.45 18.89
CA GLN A 94 -1.59 10.26 20.07
C GLN A 94 -2.78 9.34 19.75
N ARG A 95 -3.46 9.55 18.62
CA ARG A 95 -4.57 8.69 18.18
C ARG A 95 -4.14 7.24 17.92
N LEU A 96 -2.89 7.04 17.50
CA LEU A 96 -2.28 5.73 17.26
C LEU A 96 -1.69 5.09 18.53
N GLY A 97 -1.69 5.79 19.66
CA GLY A 97 -1.06 5.33 20.90
C GLY A 97 0.47 5.21 20.82
N ILE A 98 1.12 6.01 19.95
CA ILE A 98 2.56 5.95 19.71
C ILE A 98 3.28 6.97 20.60
N ASP A 99 4.16 6.49 21.48
CA ASP A 99 5.14 7.32 22.19
C ASP A 99 6.34 7.61 21.26
N PHE A 100 6.15 8.56 20.35
CA PHE A 100 7.09 8.84 19.28
C PHE A 100 8.43 9.43 19.76
N ARG A 101 8.46 10.04 20.96
CA ARG A 101 9.71 10.62 21.52
C ARG A 101 10.77 9.56 21.85
N ARG A 102 10.37 8.28 21.88
CA ARG A 102 11.31 7.15 21.95
C ARG A 102 11.96 6.82 20.62
N GLY A 103 11.44 7.35 19.50
CA GLY A 103 12.02 7.20 18.17
C GLY A 103 13.33 7.95 18.01
N GLN A 104 14.02 7.68 16.92
CA GLN A 104 15.24 8.40 16.56
C GLN A 104 14.88 9.82 16.11
N ARG A 105 15.46 10.83 16.78
CA ARG A 105 15.29 12.23 16.38
C ARG A 105 16.01 12.48 15.05
N VAL A 106 15.30 13.06 14.10
CA VAL A 106 15.80 13.40 12.76
C VAL A 106 15.42 14.83 12.40
N VAL A 107 16.20 15.45 11.50
CA VAL A 107 15.88 16.75 10.92
C VAL A 107 15.38 16.52 9.49
N GLU A 108 14.14 16.93 9.23
CA GLU A 108 13.54 16.86 7.89
C GLU A 108 13.58 18.23 7.22
N ARG A 109 13.82 18.22 5.91
CA ARG A 109 13.65 19.40 5.06
C ARG A 109 12.26 19.37 4.46
N THR A 110 11.50 20.42 4.70
CA THR A 110 10.17 20.64 4.12
C THR A 110 10.17 21.90 3.26
N ALA A 111 9.09 22.14 2.53
CA ALA A 111 8.91 23.37 1.77
C ALA A 111 8.96 24.62 2.66
N ASN A 112 8.64 24.50 3.96
CA ASN A 112 8.62 25.59 4.94
C ASN A 112 9.91 25.67 5.80
N GLY A 113 10.96 24.91 5.43
CA GLY A 113 12.23 24.89 6.15
C GLY A 113 12.55 23.56 6.82
N GLN A 114 13.40 23.60 7.83
CA GLN A 114 13.79 22.42 8.60
C GLN A 114 12.89 22.24 9.80
N ILE A 115 12.48 21.01 10.04
CA ILE A 115 11.68 20.63 11.20
C ILE A 115 12.32 19.45 11.94
N ILE A 116 12.03 19.35 13.22
CA ILE A 116 12.41 18.20 14.03
C ILE A 116 11.29 17.17 13.95
N SER A 117 11.67 15.96 13.62
CA SER A 117 10.77 14.81 13.57
C SER A 117 11.40 13.61 14.27
N TYR A 118 10.59 12.61 14.56
CA TYR A 118 11.02 11.35 15.16
C TYR A 118 10.73 10.21 14.21
N LEU A 119 11.76 9.46 13.85
CA LEU A 119 11.63 8.27 13.02
C LEU A 119 11.12 7.11 13.87
N VAL A 120 10.04 6.51 13.42
CA VAL A 120 9.39 5.35 14.05
C VAL A 120 9.06 4.29 13.02
N ILE A 121 8.74 3.08 13.46
CA ILE A 121 8.22 2.02 12.60
C ILE A 121 6.74 1.80 12.93
N LEU A 122 5.88 1.96 11.94
CA LEU A 122 4.48 1.58 12.03
C LEU A 122 4.37 0.07 11.80
N GLY A 123 3.66 -0.63 12.66
CA GLY A 123 3.44 -2.07 12.54
C GLY A 123 2.68 -2.42 11.26
N SER A 124 1.74 -1.56 10.84
CA SER A 124 1.00 -1.71 9.59
C SER A 124 0.56 -0.38 9.01
N VAL A 125 0.56 -0.30 7.68
CA VAL A 125 -0.08 0.78 6.89
C VAL A 125 -0.91 0.12 5.79
N GLN A 126 -2.18 0.50 5.68
CA GLN A 126 -3.11 -0.05 4.70
C GLN A 126 -3.82 1.06 3.93
N VAL A 127 -3.77 0.99 2.61
CA VAL A 127 -4.50 1.86 1.67
C VAL A 127 -5.43 0.98 0.84
N GLY A 128 -6.73 1.05 1.12
CA GLY A 128 -7.70 0.13 0.54
C GLY A 128 -7.32 -1.33 0.81
N GLU A 129 -7.12 -2.12 -0.26
CA GLU A 129 -6.72 -3.54 -0.17
C GLU A 129 -5.19 -3.73 -0.01
N VAL A 130 -4.39 -2.69 -0.24
CA VAL A 130 -2.93 -2.77 -0.19
C VAL A 130 -2.45 -2.52 1.24
N ALA A 131 -1.88 -3.54 1.87
CA ALA A 131 -1.34 -3.47 3.23
C ALA A 131 0.15 -3.82 3.27
N LEU A 132 0.92 -3.05 4.03
CA LEU A 132 2.35 -3.27 4.31
C LEU A 132 2.59 -3.30 5.82
N ALA A 133 3.50 -4.16 6.24
CA ALA A 133 3.99 -4.21 7.61
C ALA A 133 5.33 -3.47 7.74
N ASN A 134 5.65 -3.03 8.96
CA ASN A 134 6.94 -2.44 9.32
C ASN A 134 7.34 -1.24 8.44
N VAL A 135 6.41 -0.30 8.26
CA VAL A 135 6.63 0.88 7.42
C VAL A 135 7.29 1.99 8.24
N ALA A 136 8.43 2.50 7.76
CA ALA A 136 9.09 3.64 8.39
C ALA A 136 8.24 4.91 8.23
N ALA A 137 8.11 5.65 9.34
CA ALA A 137 7.34 6.88 9.39
C ALA A 137 8.07 7.94 10.20
N THR A 138 7.81 9.21 9.92
CA THR A 138 8.27 10.33 10.73
C THR A 138 7.10 11.02 11.40
N ILE A 139 7.30 11.45 12.65
CA ILE A 139 6.31 12.17 13.44
C ILE A 139 6.87 13.53 13.78
N GLN A 140 6.20 14.58 13.27
CA GLN A 140 6.57 15.97 13.56
C GLN A 140 6.11 16.35 14.96
N GLU A 141 7.01 16.97 15.75
CA GLU A 141 6.70 17.41 17.11
C GLU A 141 5.81 18.66 17.15
N GLY A 142 5.77 19.46 16.08
CA GLY A 142 4.94 20.65 15.95
C GLY A 142 3.45 20.34 15.71
N GLY A 143 2.59 21.32 16.01
CA GLY A 143 1.13 21.16 16.07
C GLY A 143 0.44 20.80 14.75
N SER A 144 -0.84 20.53 14.87
CA SER A 144 -1.79 20.07 13.82
C SER A 144 -1.83 20.90 12.54
N ASP A 145 -1.46 22.18 12.62
CA ASP A 145 -1.56 23.12 11.50
C ASP A 145 -0.56 22.87 10.38
N GLN A 146 0.49 22.07 10.61
CA GLN A 146 1.52 21.81 9.63
C GLN A 146 1.29 20.55 8.81
N LEU A 147 0.49 19.59 9.27
CA LEU A 147 0.22 18.34 8.59
C LEU A 147 -1.21 17.83 8.87
N PRO A 148 -2.25 18.44 8.25
CA PRO A 148 -3.64 18.10 8.55
C PRO A 148 -4.04 16.70 8.07
N LEU A 149 -3.29 16.15 7.08
CA LEU A 149 -3.45 14.79 6.55
C LEU A 149 -2.16 14.01 6.77
N VAL A 150 -2.28 12.70 6.93
CA VAL A 150 -1.10 11.82 6.91
C VAL A 150 -0.53 11.81 5.50
N LEU A 151 0.79 11.97 5.35
CA LEU A 151 1.45 11.80 4.05
C LEU A 151 1.79 10.31 3.85
N ILE A 152 1.35 9.73 2.75
CA ILE A 152 1.80 8.39 2.35
C ILE A 152 2.98 8.58 1.41
N GLY A 153 4.18 8.53 1.99
CA GLY A 153 5.44 8.78 1.30
C GLY A 153 6.12 7.53 0.75
N MET A 154 7.35 7.71 0.28
CA MET A 154 8.13 6.69 -0.43
C MET A 154 8.48 5.47 0.43
N SER A 155 8.50 5.57 1.76
CA SER A 155 8.68 4.41 2.65
C SER A 155 7.57 3.36 2.46
N PHE A 156 6.37 3.76 2.03
CA PHE A 156 5.28 2.89 1.59
C PHE A 156 5.31 2.69 0.06
N LEU A 157 5.31 3.78 -0.70
CA LEU A 157 5.07 3.77 -2.16
C LEU A 157 6.10 2.97 -2.95
N LYS A 158 7.38 2.94 -2.55
CA LYS A 158 8.41 2.15 -3.23
C LYS A 158 8.25 0.63 -3.10
N GLN A 159 7.37 0.16 -2.20
CA GLN A 159 7.11 -1.25 -1.96
C GLN A 159 5.87 -1.77 -2.71
N VAL A 160 5.20 -0.90 -3.47
CA VAL A 160 4.01 -1.21 -4.26
C VAL A 160 4.19 -0.76 -5.70
N GLU A 161 3.50 -1.39 -6.62
CA GLU A 161 3.35 -0.83 -7.96
C GLU A 161 2.39 0.35 -7.92
N MET A 162 2.79 1.48 -8.49
CA MET A 162 1.97 2.67 -8.62
C MET A 162 1.81 3.02 -10.09
N ARG A 163 0.57 3.10 -10.56
CA ARG A 163 0.25 3.50 -11.94
C ARG A 163 -0.74 4.63 -11.92
N ARG A 164 -0.39 5.76 -12.55
CA ARG A 164 -1.29 6.90 -12.72
C ARG A 164 -1.78 6.97 -14.16
N SER A 165 -3.08 7.20 -14.33
CA SER A 165 -3.71 7.44 -15.62
C SER A 165 -4.75 8.57 -15.47
N GLY A 166 -4.43 9.75 -15.94
CA GLY A 166 -5.27 10.95 -15.76
C GLY A 166 -5.56 11.22 -14.28
N ASN A 167 -6.84 11.17 -13.92
CA ASN A 167 -7.35 11.43 -12.57
C ASN A 167 -7.44 10.16 -11.72
N THR A 168 -6.91 9.05 -12.17
CA THR A 168 -6.89 7.80 -11.40
C THR A 168 -5.47 7.37 -11.08
N MET A 169 -5.31 6.70 -9.93
CA MET A 169 -4.09 6.05 -9.50
C MET A 169 -4.41 4.65 -8.99
N THR A 170 -3.74 3.66 -9.52
CA THR A 170 -3.80 2.28 -9.04
C THR A 170 -2.57 1.99 -8.21
N LEU A 171 -2.78 1.52 -6.98
CA LEU A 171 -1.75 0.92 -6.15
C LEU A 171 -1.97 -0.59 -6.15
N SER A 172 -0.93 -1.38 -6.38
CA SER A 172 -1.05 -2.84 -6.37
C SER A 172 0.16 -3.52 -5.73
N ARG A 173 -0.12 -4.67 -5.10
CA ARG A 173 0.90 -5.53 -4.51
C ARG A 173 0.46 -6.99 -4.62
N PRO A 174 1.34 -7.92 -5.01
CA PRO A 174 1.06 -9.34 -4.91
C PRO A 174 0.74 -9.75 -3.47
N HIS A 175 -0.32 -10.52 -3.27
CA HIS A 175 -0.67 -11.08 -1.96
C HIS A 175 0.36 -12.09 -1.43
N LEU A 176 1.22 -12.59 -2.32
CA LEU A 176 2.22 -13.60 -2.01
C LEU A 176 3.57 -12.95 -1.72
N GLN A 177 3.92 -12.88 -0.48
CA GLN A 177 5.30 -12.84 0.02
C GLN A 177 5.47 -13.91 1.08
#